data_3a8b650cc4db27352458f2d5eb8f45ab
#
_entry.id   3a8b650cc4db27352458f2d5eb8f45ab
#
_cell.length_a   1.000
_cell.length_b   1.000
_cell.length_c   1.000
_cell.angle_alpha   90.00
_cell.angle_beta   90.00
_cell.angle_gamma   90.00
#
_symmetry.space_group_name_H-M   'P 1'
#
loop_
_entity.id
_entity.type
_entity.pdbx_description
1 polymer ?
#
loop_
_entity_poly.entity_id
_entity_poly.type
_entity_poly.pdbx_seq_one_letter_code
_entity_poly.pdbx_strand_id
1 'polypeptide(L)'
;MILREEHFAALRINWDDKVKNLKSLAQEINIGLDSMVFLDDDDFNREMVREFLPEVEVVDLPKDFSLYLNTIDDISFFESLTLTQEDIGKGKMYSEEKQRRTLKEEVTDVAEYLKLMKMEASICVNNPEHTARISQMTQKTNQFNMTTKRYSEKEVDTFIKSKDFVVFTLSLADKFGDYGITGLVILKNEEDWEIDSFLLSCRILGRKAENALMSYVSSFLLEQGSSKLVGS
;
A
#
# COMPACT_ATOMS: atom_id res chain seq x y z
N MET A 1 5.81 11.37 -26.13
CA MET A 1 4.59 10.74 -25.54
C MET A 1 3.55 11.86 -25.38
N ILE A 2 2.29 11.63 -25.74
CA ILE A 2 1.20 12.59 -25.46
C ILE A 2 0.51 12.12 -24.18
N LEU A 3 0.44 12.97 -23.17
CA LEU A 3 -0.28 12.68 -21.92
C LEU A 3 -1.78 12.59 -22.20
N ARG A 4 -2.44 11.59 -21.60
CA ARG A 4 -3.88 11.35 -21.65
C ARG A 4 -4.42 11.18 -20.22
N GLU A 5 -5.73 11.32 -20.03
CA GLU A 5 -6.37 11.19 -18.73
C GLU A 5 -6.03 9.86 -18.03
N GLU A 6 -5.92 8.77 -18.79
CA GLU A 6 -5.56 7.44 -18.30
C GLU A 6 -4.14 7.34 -17.66
N HIS A 7 -3.29 8.35 -17.90
CA HIS A 7 -1.94 8.41 -17.31
C HIS A 7 -1.92 9.05 -15.92
N PHE A 8 -3.05 9.58 -15.45
CA PHE A 8 -3.17 10.24 -14.16
C PHE A 8 -4.00 9.40 -13.20
N ALA A 9 -3.53 9.26 -11.96
CA ALA A 9 -4.26 8.58 -10.90
C ALA A 9 -5.57 9.30 -10.54
N ALA A 10 -5.56 10.64 -10.52
CA ALA A 10 -6.72 11.49 -10.35
C ALA A 10 -6.46 12.89 -10.90
N LEU A 11 -7.51 13.65 -11.17
CA LEU A 11 -7.45 14.99 -11.75
C LEU A 11 -8.33 15.97 -10.97
N ARG A 12 -7.82 17.21 -10.82
CA ARG A 12 -8.57 18.36 -10.30
C ARG A 12 -8.35 19.54 -11.23
N ILE A 13 -9.24 19.71 -12.19
CA ILE A 13 -9.22 20.82 -13.16
C ILE A 13 -10.38 21.75 -12.77
N ASN A 14 -10.16 22.61 -11.80
CA ASN A 14 -11.14 23.52 -11.21
C ASN A 14 -10.47 24.79 -10.72
N TRP A 15 -11.27 25.71 -10.14
CA TRP A 15 -10.82 26.97 -9.52
C TRP A 15 -10.78 26.89 -7.98
N ASP A 16 -10.90 25.70 -7.40
CA ASP A 16 -10.71 25.50 -5.95
C ASP A 16 -9.24 25.67 -5.59
N ASP A 17 -8.99 26.01 -4.31
CA ASP A 17 -7.63 26.15 -3.81
C ASP A 17 -6.86 24.83 -3.82
N LYS A 18 -5.52 24.94 -3.90
CA LYS A 18 -4.64 23.77 -4.00
C LYS A 18 -4.67 22.90 -2.75
N VAL A 19 -4.85 23.48 -1.56
CA VAL A 19 -4.92 22.77 -0.28
C VAL A 19 -6.14 21.84 -0.26
N LYS A 20 -7.31 22.37 -0.66
CA LYS A 20 -8.55 21.58 -0.77
C LYS A 20 -8.42 20.47 -1.81
N ASN A 21 -7.84 20.79 -2.97
CA ASN A 21 -7.61 19.82 -4.03
C ASN A 21 -6.67 18.69 -3.60
N LEU A 22 -5.54 19.01 -2.92
CA LEU A 22 -4.61 18.01 -2.42
C LEU A 22 -5.26 17.08 -1.39
N LYS A 23 -6.01 17.62 -0.41
CA LYS A 23 -6.78 16.80 0.54
C LYS A 23 -7.75 15.86 -0.15
N SER A 24 -8.48 16.38 -1.15
CA SER A 24 -9.43 15.59 -1.92
C SER A 24 -8.74 14.50 -2.77
N LEU A 25 -7.58 14.81 -3.37
CA LEU A 25 -6.77 13.83 -4.11
C LEU A 25 -6.23 12.75 -3.18
N ALA A 26 -5.65 13.12 -2.03
CA ALA A 26 -5.14 12.17 -1.04
C ALA A 26 -6.22 11.16 -0.61
N GLN A 27 -7.44 11.64 -0.35
CA GLN A 27 -8.59 10.79 -0.03
C GLN A 27 -8.99 9.91 -1.22
N GLU A 28 -8.99 10.48 -2.43
CA GLU A 28 -9.39 9.75 -3.64
C GLU A 28 -8.47 8.60 -3.97
N ILE A 29 -7.16 8.83 -3.92
CA ILE A 29 -6.17 7.80 -4.26
C ILE A 29 -5.71 6.98 -3.03
N ASN A 30 -6.27 7.31 -1.85
CA ASN A 30 -6.02 6.65 -0.58
C ASN A 30 -4.52 6.61 -0.20
N ILE A 31 -3.88 7.78 -0.23
CA ILE A 31 -2.49 7.98 0.25
C ILE A 31 -2.44 9.03 1.34
N GLY A 32 -1.42 8.98 2.20
CA GLY A 32 -1.16 10.05 3.17
C GLY A 32 -0.65 11.33 2.48
N LEU A 33 -0.89 12.49 3.10
CA LEU A 33 -0.33 13.76 2.64
C LEU A 33 1.21 13.76 2.69
N ASP A 34 1.79 13.04 3.63
CA ASP A 34 3.22 12.78 3.79
C ASP A 34 3.86 11.97 2.64
N SER A 35 3.03 11.39 1.78
CA SER A 35 3.44 10.65 0.58
C SER A 35 3.27 11.47 -0.71
N MET A 36 2.97 12.77 -0.59
CA MET A 36 2.75 13.67 -1.72
C MET A 36 3.89 14.65 -1.88
N VAL A 37 4.26 14.89 -3.14
CA VAL A 37 5.17 15.96 -3.53
C VAL A 37 4.40 16.95 -4.39
N PHE A 38 4.44 18.23 -4.03
CA PHE A 38 3.73 19.31 -4.72
C PHE A 38 4.70 20.15 -5.56
N LEU A 39 4.36 20.29 -6.84
CA LEU A 39 5.04 21.16 -7.79
C LEU A 39 4.03 22.15 -8.36
N ASP A 40 4.32 23.43 -8.29
CA ASP A 40 3.50 24.50 -8.86
C ASP A 40 4.41 25.66 -9.26
N ASP A 41 4.16 26.31 -10.38
CA ASP A 41 4.96 27.44 -10.86
C ASP A 41 4.67 28.75 -10.09
N ASP A 42 3.52 28.82 -9.41
CA ASP A 42 3.11 29.98 -8.61
C ASP A 42 3.66 29.87 -7.18
N ASP A 43 4.50 30.84 -6.79
CA ASP A 43 5.06 30.96 -5.44
C ASP A 43 3.97 31.02 -4.37
N PHE A 44 2.86 31.73 -4.63
CA PHE A 44 1.75 31.85 -3.69
C PHE A 44 1.11 30.48 -3.38
N ASN A 45 0.87 29.68 -4.40
CA ASN A 45 0.32 28.33 -4.22
C ASN A 45 1.28 27.44 -3.42
N ARG A 46 2.60 27.54 -3.67
CA ARG A 46 3.59 26.76 -2.91
C ARG A 46 3.62 27.17 -1.44
N GLU A 47 3.61 28.45 -1.12
CA GLU A 47 3.58 28.94 0.26
C GLU A 47 2.27 28.53 0.97
N MET A 48 1.13 28.61 0.31
CA MET A 48 -0.15 28.15 0.84
C MET A 48 -0.09 26.66 1.22
N VAL A 49 0.48 25.81 0.37
CA VAL A 49 0.60 24.39 0.66
C VAL A 49 1.57 24.15 1.81
N ARG A 50 2.71 24.84 1.89
CA ARG A 50 3.64 24.74 3.03
C ARG A 50 3.00 25.12 4.36
N GLU A 51 2.19 26.17 4.37
CA GLU A 51 1.54 26.67 5.58
C GLU A 51 0.42 25.73 6.07
N PHE A 52 -0.46 25.26 5.15
CA PHE A 52 -1.68 24.54 5.50
C PHE A 52 -1.56 23.02 5.40
N LEU A 53 -0.50 22.51 4.76
CA LEU A 53 -0.22 21.06 4.60
C LEU A 53 1.27 20.80 4.83
N PRO A 54 1.78 21.00 6.05
CA PRO A 54 3.21 20.84 6.34
C PRO A 54 3.72 19.40 6.13
N GLU A 55 2.83 18.43 5.99
CA GLU A 55 3.19 17.05 5.66
C GLU A 55 3.54 16.85 4.18
N VAL A 56 3.08 17.75 3.30
CA VAL A 56 3.33 17.67 1.86
C VAL A 56 4.70 18.26 1.55
N GLU A 57 5.53 17.50 0.85
CA GLU A 57 6.81 18.03 0.36
C GLU A 57 6.57 18.99 -0.81
N VAL A 58 7.03 20.23 -0.67
CA VAL A 58 6.86 21.28 -1.69
C VAL A 58 8.19 21.62 -2.35
N VAL A 59 8.30 21.36 -3.65
CA VAL A 59 9.51 21.60 -4.43
C VAL A 59 9.56 23.04 -4.91
N ASP A 60 10.71 23.70 -4.71
CA ASP A 60 10.99 25.02 -5.26
C ASP A 60 11.37 24.90 -6.74
N LEU A 61 10.49 25.37 -7.61
CA LEU A 61 10.77 25.43 -9.04
C LEU A 61 11.55 26.71 -9.38
N PRO A 62 12.59 26.60 -10.24
CA PRO A 62 13.33 27.78 -10.68
C PRO A 62 12.45 28.68 -11.56
N LYS A 63 12.81 29.98 -11.68
CA LYS A 63 12.11 30.91 -12.57
C LYS A 63 12.31 30.60 -14.04
N ASP A 64 13.39 29.91 -14.38
CA ASP A 64 13.69 29.47 -15.75
C ASP A 64 13.08 28.08 -15.99
N PHE A 65 12.06 28.03 -16.82
CA PHE A 65 11.35 26.79 -17.19
C PHE A 65 12.26 25.73 -17.82
N SER A 66 13.38 26.13 -18.47
CA SER A 66 14.33 25.19 -19.07
C SER A 66 15.01 24.30 -18.01
N LEU A 67 15.01 24.70 -16.75
CA LEU A 67 15.61 23.98 -15.63
C LEU A 67 14.62 23.05 -14.92
N TYR A 68 13.33 23.04 -15.26
CA TYR A 68 12.32 22.23 -14.59
C TYR A 68 12.63 20.73 -14.63
N LEU A 69 13.07 20.23 -15.79
CA LEU A 69 13.42 18.81 -15.91
C LEU A 69 14.58 18.45 -14.97
N ASN A 70 15.62 19.27 -14.90
CA ASN A 70 16.74 19.01 -14.00
C ASN A 70 16.28 19.03 -12.54
N THR A 71 15.44 20.01 -12.16
CA THR A 71 14.88 20.07 -10.81
C THR A 71 14.06 18.82 -10.46
N ILE A 72 13.28 18.30 -11.41
CA ILE A 72 12.48 17.07 -11.22
C ILE A 72 13.39 15.85 -11.12
N ASP A 73 14.42 15.76 -11.94
CA ASP A 73 15.39 14.66 -11.93
C ASP A 73 16.22 14.62 -10.64
N ASP A 74 16.42 15.77 -10.00
CA ASP A 74 17.14 15.90 -8.71
C ASP A 74 16.25 15.52 -7.49
N ILE A 75 14.96 15.22 -7.69
CA ILE A 75 14.06 14.84 -6.59
C ILE A 75 14.33 13.39 -6.16
N SER A 76 15.10 13.23 -5.09
CA SER A 76 15.45 11.90 -4.55
C SER A 76 14.27 11.12 -3.96
N PHE A 77 13.15 11.76 -3.63
CA PHE A 77 11.95 11.11 -3.07
C PHE A 77 11.31 10.09 -4.01
N PHE A 78 11.53 10.20 -5.31
CA PHE A 78 11.01 9.26 -6.31
C PHE A 78 11.98 8.13 -6.63
N GLU A 79 13.21 8.19 -6.14
CA GLU A 79 14.19 7.14 -6.36
C GLU A 79 13.87 5.90 -5.51
N SER A 80 13.91 4.74 -6.14
CA SER A 80 13.76 3.46 -5.47
C SER A 80 14.90 2.55 -5.90
N LEU A 81 15.61 1.97 -4.93
CA LEU A 81 16.70 1.03 -5.19
C LEU A 81 16.22 -0.26 -5.85
N THR A 82 14.95 -0.63 -5.65
CA THR A 82 14.35 -1.85 -6.21
C THR A 82 12.91 -1.56 -6.60
N LEU A 83 12.58 -1.80 -7.86
CA LEU A 83 11.19 -1.76 -8.37
C LEU A 83 10.60 -3.16 -8.28
N THR A 84 9.47 -3.29 -7.60
CA THR A 84 8.68 -4.52 -7.61
C THR A 84 7.68 -4.52 -8.77
N GLN A 85 7.13 -5.69 -9.10
CA GLN A 85 6.06 -5.79 -10.12
C GLN A 85 4.84 -4.95 -9.73
N GLU A 86 4.54 -4.83 -8.44
CA GLU A 86 3.48 -3.97 -7.93
C GLU A 86 3.77 -2.49 -8.17
N ASP A 87 5.02 -2.04 -8.06
CA ASP A 87 5.38 -0.65 -8.35
C ASP A 87 5.16 -0.31 -9.83
N ILE A 88 5.49 -1.23 -10.74
CA ILE A 88 5.27 -1.08 -12.18
C ILE A 88 3.76 -1.03 -12.49
N GLY A 89 2.95 -1.81 -11.77
CA GLY A 89 1.49 -1.91 -11.96
C GLY A 89 0.65 -0.78 -11.36
N LYS A 90 1.24 0.19 -10.63
CA LYS A 90 0.48 1.21 -9.88
C LYS A 90 -0.52 2.01 -10.70
N GLY A 91 -0.18 2.44 -11.90
CA GLY A 91 -1.10 3.21 -12.74
C GLY A 91 -2.40 2.45 -13.05
N LYS A 92 -2.28 1.14 -13.36
CA LYS A 92 -3.43 0.26 -13.57
C LYS A 92 -4.25 0.10 -12.29
N MET A 93 -3.59 -0.05 -11.14
CA MET A 93 -4.27 -0.18 -9.85
C MET A 93 -5.15 1.04 -9.49
N TYR A 94 -4.72 2.25 -9.83
CA TYR A 94 -5.53 3.46 -9.60
C TYR A 94 -6.79 3.48 -10.49
N SER A 95 -6.67 3.07 -11.75
CA SER A 95 -7.82 2.95 -12.67
C SER A 95 -8.85 1.93 -12.15
N GLU A 96 -8.37 0.78 -11.67
CA GLU A 96 -9.20 -0.26 -11.07
C GLU A 96 -9.87 0.23 -9.77
N GLU A 97 -9.16 1.01 -8.94
CA GLU A 97 -9.73 1.56 -7.70
C GLU A 97 -10.83 2.60 -7.98
N LYS A 98 -10.71 3.39 -9.04
CA LYS A 98 -11.79 4.27 -9.50
C LYS A 98 -13.08 3.49 -9.82
N GLN A 99 -12.97 2.35 -10.50
CA GLN A 99 -14.12 1.48 -10.81
C GLN A 99 -14.74 0.86 -9.53
N ARG A 100 -13.91 0.44 -8.57
CA ARG A 100 -14.35 -0.08 -7.28
C ARG A 100 -15.15 0.94 -6.49
N ARG A 101 -14.69 2.19 -6.51
CA ARG A 101 -15.37 3.29 -5.81
C ARG A 101 -16.72 3.58 -6.45
N THR A 102 -16.82 3.65 -7.77
CA THR A 102 -18.11 3.81 -8.45
C THR A 102 -19.10 2.72 -8.03
N LEU A 103 -18.66 1.45 -8.01
CA LEU A 103 -19.51 0.36 -7.54
C LEU A 103 -19.90 0.51 -6.06
N LYS A 104 -18.99 0.98 -5.20
CA LYS A 104 -19.27 1.20 -3.78
C LYS A 104 -20.30 2.31 -3.55
N GLU A 105 -20.31 3.35 -4.37
CA GLU A 105 -21.28 4.45 -4.31
C GLU A 105 -22.69 4.00 -4.75
N GLU A 106 -22.79 2.98 -5.61
CA GLU A 106 -24.06 2.39 -6.06
C GLU A 106 -24.69 1.42 -5.05
N VAL A 107 -23.92 0.95 -4.07
CA VAL A 107 -24.33 -0.10 -3.12
C VAL A 107 -24.33 0.47 -1.69
N THR A 108 -25.44 0.31 -0.98
CA THR A 108 -25.59 0.82 0.40
C THR A 108 -25.14 -0.18 1.46
N ASP A 109 -25.09 -1.48 1.15
CA ASP A 109 -24.69 -2.54 2.06
C ASP A 109 -23.29 -3.06 1.74
N VAL A 110 -22.41 -3.04 2.77
CA VAL A 110 -21.02 -3.54 2.66
C VAL A 110 -20.95 -5.02 2.30
N ALA A 111 -21.86 -5.84 2.81
CA ALA A 111 -21.85 -7.28 2.52
C ALA A 111 -22.23 -7.55 1.05
N GLU A 112 -23.19 -6.81 0.51
CA GLU A 112 -23.56 -6.84 -0.90
C GLU A 112 -22.41 -6.35 -1.78
N TYR A 113 -21.76 -5.24 -1.43
CA TYR A 113 -20.58 -4.74 -2.12
C TYR A 113 -19.47 -5.80 -2.22
N LEU A 114 -19.08 -6.41 -1.08
CA LEU A 114 -18.04 -7.43 -1.06
C LEU A 114 -18.42 -8.66 -1.92
N LYS A 115 -19.68 -9.05 -1.93
CA LYS A 115 -20.19 -10.15 -2.78
C LYS A 115 -20.11 -9.81 -4.27
N LEU A 116 -20.46 -8.57 -4.64
CA LEU A 116 -20.39 -8.10 -6.03
C LEU A 116 -18.95 -7.93 -6.53
N MET A 117 -18.01 -7.69 -5.64
CA MET A 117 -16.57 -7.62 -5.94
C MET A 117 -16.00 -8.97 -6.39
N LYS A 118 -16.60 -10.10 -6.00
CA LYS A 118 -16.08 -11.46 -6.28
C LYS A 118 -14.62 -11.59 -5.85
N MET A 119 -14.36 -11.28 -4.59
CA MET A 119 -13.00 -11.30 -4.07
C MET A 119 -12.46 -12.72 -3.96
N GLU A 120 -11.23 -12.90 -4.41
CA GLU A 120 -10.45 -14.13 -4.29
C GLU A 120 -9.21 -13.86 -3.45
N ALA A 121 -8.92 -14.76 -2.51
CA ALA A 121 -7.76 -14.69 -1.63
C ALA A 121 -6.85 -15.89 -1.87
N SER A 122 -5.57 -15.65 -2.08
CA SER A 122 -4.54 -16.69 -2.18
C SER A 122 -3.52 -16.48 -1.07
N ILE A 123 -3.24 -17.55 -0.33
CA ILE A 123 -2.25 -17.50 0.76
C ILE A 123 -1.09 -18.44 0.41
N CYS A 124 0.14 -17.90 0.49
CA CYS A 124 1.36 -18.67 0.34
C CYS A 124 2.10 -18.73 1.68
N VAL A 125 2.76 -19.86 1.92
CA VAL A 125 3.56 -20.11 3.13
C VAL A 125 5.02 -20.27 2.74
N ASN A 126 5.89 -19.49 3.38
CA ASN A 126 7.34 -19.56 3.20
C ASN A 126 7.80 -19.49 1.73
N ASN A 127 7.17 -18.63 0.91
CA ASN A 127 7.52 -18.50 -0.50
C ASN A 127 8.73 -17.54 -0.68
N PRO A 128 9.91 -18.02 -1.14
CA PRO A 128 11.10 -17.19 -1.30
C PRO A 128 10.96 -16.13 -2.40
N GLU A 129 10.09 -16.32 -3.39
CA GLU A 129 9.85 -15.34 -4.44
C GLU A 129 9.21 -14.05 -3.91
N HIS A 130 8.60 -14.12 -2.71
CA HIS A 130 7.94 -12.99 -2.08
C HIS A 130 8.88 -12.14 -1.20
N THR A 131 10.15 -12.52 -1.04
CA THR A 131 11.11 -11.88 -0.11
C THR A 131 11.22 -10.37 -0.28
N ALA A 132 11.44 -9.90 -1.50
CA ALA A 132 11.56 -8.46 -1.78
C ALA A 132 10.27 -7.70 -1.43
N ARG A 133 9.12 -8.28 -1.78
CA ARG A 133 7.83 -7.67 -1.48
C ARG A 133 7.51 -7.64 0.01
N ILE A 134 7.82 -8.70 0.75
CA ILE A 134 7.65 -8.78 2.20
C ILE A 134 8.50 -7.69 2.87
N SER A 135 9.78 -7.59 2.53
CA SER A 135 10.66 -6.53 3.04
C SER A 135 10.09 -5.14 2.77
N GLN A 136 9.68 -4.86 1.52
CA GLN A 136 9.05 -3.58 1.15
C GLN A 136 7.78 -3.29 1.98
N MET A 137 6.93 -4.28 2.22
CA MET A 137 5.72 -4.12 3.01
C MET A 137 6.03 -3.76 4.47
N THR A 138 7.00 -4.40 5.11
CA THR A 138 7.40 -4.07 6.48
C THR A 138 7.94 -2.65 6.60
N GLN A 139 8.55 -2.11 5.55
CA GLN A 139 9.13 -0.76 5.55
C GLN A 139 8.12 0.34 5.23
N LYS A 140 7.14 0.05 4.34
CA LYS A 140 6.21 1.07 3.82
C LYS A 140 4.83 1.05 4.47
N THR A 141 4.45 0.00 5.22
CA THR A 141 3.11 -0.11 5.81
C THR A 141 3.08 0.44 7.23
N ASN A 142 2.28 1.48 7.45
CA ASN A 142 2.13 2.14 8.76
C ASN A 142 0.70 2.04 9.31
N GLN A 143 -0.35 2.03 8.46
CA GLN A 143 -1.74 2.12 8.92
C GLN A 143 -2.25 0.86 9.61
N PHE A 144 -1.87 -0.31 9.13
CA PHE A 144 -2.19 -1.59 9.77
C PHE A 144 -0.90 -2.41 9.87
N ASN A 145 -0.14 -2.15 10.92
CA ASN A 145 1.09 -2.86 11.26
C ASN A 145 1.19 -2.94 12.79
N MET A 146 0.88 -4.11 13.34
CA MET A 146 0.72 -4.28 14.78
C MET A 146 2.02 -4.12 15.58
N THR A 147 3.16 -4.45 14.99
CA THR A 147 4.45 -4.45 15.70
C THR A 147 5.44 -3.42 15.19
N THR A 148 5.16 -2.80 14.04
CA THR A 148 6.02 -1.81 13.36
C THR A 148 7.46 -2.25 13.11
N LYS A 149 7.74 -3.56 13.22
CA LYS A 149 9.05 -4.13 12.92
C LYS A 149 9.35 -4.01 11.43
N ARG A 150 10.61 -3.73 11.11
CA ARG A 150 11.06 -3.53 9.73
C ARG A 150 12.17 -4.52 9.43
N TYR A 151 12.03 -5.24 8.34
CA TYR A 151 12.96 -6.30 7.95
C TYR A 151 13.57 -6.05 6.58
N SER A 152 14.88 -6.29 6.49
CA SER A 152 15.60 -6.37 5.22
C SER A 152 15.26 -7.67 4.48
N GLU A 153 15.52 -7.72 3.20
CA GLU A 153 15.33 -8.94 2.40
C GLU A 153 16.13 -10.13 2.96
N LYS A 154 17.32 -9.87 3.50
CA LYS A 154 18.18 -10.91 4.11
C LYS A 154 17.54 -11.51 5.36
N GLU A 155 16.91 -10.69 6.20
CA GLU A 155 16.21 -11.18 7.41
C GLU A 155 14.98 -11.99 7.03
N VAL A 156 14.20 -11.51 6.05
CA VAL A 156 13.02 -12.23 5.52
C VAL A 156 13.43 -13.58 4.92
N ASP A 157 14.50 -13.63 4.14
CA ASP A 157 15.03 -14.88 3.58
C ASP A 157 15.46 -15.87 4.69
N THR A 158 16.03 -15.34 5.79
CA THR A 158 16.36 -16.15 6.97
C THR A 158 15.11 -16.71 7.63
N PHE A 159 14.05 -15.92 7.81
CA PHE A 159 12.79 -16.40 8.37
C PHE A 159 12.15 -17.50 7.52
N ILE A 160 12.10 -17.31 6.20
CA ILE A 160 11.51 -18.29 5.27
C ILE A 160 12.23 -19.64 5.33
N LYS A 161 13.54 -19.64 5.58
CA LYS A 161 14.40 -20.85 5.65
C LYS A 161 14.47 -21.46 7.05
N SER A 162 14.10 -20.71 8.08
CA SER A 162 14.17 -21.17 9.47
C SER A 162 13.02 -22.13 9.79
N LYS A 163 13.26 -23.02 10.74
CA LYS A 163 12.20 -23.87 11.34
C LYS A 163 11.47 -23.16 12.48
N ASP A 164 12.06 -22.08 12.98
CA ASP A 164 11.52 -21.30 14.10
C ASP A 164 10.56 -20.21 13.65
N PHE A 165 10.40 -20.02 12.34
CA PHE A 165 9.50 -19.02 11.76
C PHE A 165 8.61 -19.62 10.70
N VAL A 166 7.42 -19.04 10.56
CA VAL A 166 6.52 -19.30 9.43
C VAL A 166 6.03 -17.95 8.88
N VAL A 167 6.19 -17.75 7.59
CA VAL A 167 5.83 -16.51 6.89
C VAL A 167 4.65 -16.76 5.97
N PHE A 168 3.54 -16.09 6.24
CA PHE A 168 2.32 -16.14 5.42
C PHE A 168 2.18 -14.86 4.63
N THR A 169 1.94 -14.98 3.35
CA THR A 169 1.60 -13.85 2.47
C THR A 169 0.20 -14.04 1.92
N LEU A 170 -0.58 -12.97 1.92
CA LEU A 170 -1.91 -12.91 1.35
C LEU A 170 -1.89 -12.05 0.07
N SER A 171 -2.29 -12.62 -1.03
CA SER A 171 -2.63 -11.91 -2.27
C SER A 171 -4.14 -11.86 -2.43
N LEU A 172 -4.66 -10.74 -2.89
CA LEU A 172 -6.07 -10.54 -3.19
C LEU A 172 -6.26 -10.17 -4.64
N ALA A 173 -7.35 -10.67 -5.22
CA ALA A 173 -7.86 -10.24 -6.52
C ALA A 173 -9.38 -10.01 -6.43
N ASP A 174 -9.91 -9.24 -7.36
CA ASP A 174 -11.34 -9.07 -7.54
C ASP A 174 -11.70 -8.96 -9.04
N LYS A 175 -12.98 -8.77 -9.36
CA LYS A 175 -13.43 -8.66 -10.76
C LYS A 175 -12.81 -7.51 -11.56
N PHE A 176 -12.21 -6.53 -10.91
CA PHE A 176 -11.58 -5.37 -11.56
C PHE A 176 -10.07 -5.56 -11.75
N GLY A 177 -9.41 -6.33 -10.87
CA GLY A 177 -7.98 -6.58 -11.00
C GLY A 177 -7.34 -7.25 -9.79
N ASP A 178 -6.02 -7.40 -9.88
CA ASP A 178 -5.18 -8.02 -8.86
C ASP A 178 -4.50 -6.93 -8.00
N TYR A 179 -4.61 -7.07 -6.68
CA TYR A 179 -3.94 -6.18 -5.72
C TYR A 179 -2.50 -6.61 -5.42
N GLY A 180 -2.11 -7.77 -5.89
CA GLY A 180 -0.84 -8.40 -5.53
C GLY A 180 -0.77 -8.82 -4.06
N ILE A 181 0.45 -8.93 -3.53
CA ILE A 181 0.67 -9.29 -2.13
C ILE A 181 0.33 -8.07 -1.25
N THR A 182 -0.69 -8.24 -0.43
CA THR A 182 -1.31 -7.16 0.36
C THR A 182 -1.41 -7.48 1.85
N GLY A 183 -1.16 -8.71 2.27
CA GLY A 183 -1.13 -9.12 3.67
C GLY A 183 0.09 -9.95 4.00
N LEU A 184 0.55 -9.83 5.23
CA LEU A 184 1.69 -10.55 5.79
C LEU A 184 1.42 -10.93 7.25
N VAL A 185 1.69 -12.18 7.60
CA VAL A 185 1.86 -12.63 8.98
C VAL A 185 3.21 -13.35 9.08
N ILE A 186 3.97 -12.99 10.07
CA ILE A 186 5.18 -13.74 10.47
C ILE A 186 4.91 -14.33 11.85
N LEU A 187 4.98 -15.62 11.96
CA LEU A 187 4.92 -16.33 13.23
C LEU A 187 6.33 -16.74 13.65
N LYS A 188 6.56 -16.68 14.95
CA LYS A 188 7.75 -17.19 15.62
C LYS A 188 7.35 -18.33 16.53
N ASN A 189 8.09 -19.42 16.52
CA ASN A 189 7.92 -20.57 17.40
C ASN A 189 9.02 -20.57 18.45
N GLU A 190 8.66 -20.26 19.69
CA GLU A 190 9.53 -20.40 20.87
C GLU A 190 8.92 -21.47 21.81
N GLU A 191 8.39 -21.07 22.95
CA GLU A 191 7.61 -21.97 23.82
C GLU A 191 6.18 -22.16 23.29
N ASP A 192 5.59 -21.08 22.75
CA ASP A 192 4.30 -21.03 22.07
C ASP A 192 4.48 -20.34 20.71
N TRP A 193 3.52 -20.47 19.82
CA TRP A 193 3.48 -19.67 18.60
C TRP A 193 3.11 -18.22 18.92
N GLU A 194 3.95 -17.29 18.49
CA GLU A 194 3.77 -15.86 18.67
C GLU A 194 3.65 -15.14 17.32
N ILE A 195 2.77 -14.15 17.24
CA ILE A 195 2.71 -13.24 16.10
C ILE A 195 3.85 -12.24 16.21
N ASP A 196 4.91 -12.47 15.45
CA ASP A 196 6.02 -11.52 15.35
C ASP A 196 5.63 -10.27 14.56
N SER A 197 4.91 -10.45 13.47
CA SER A 197 4.42 -9.35 12.63
C SER A 197 3.08 -9.68 11.99
N PHE A 198 2.16 -8.72 12.00
CA PHE A 198 0.91 -8.78 11.25
C PHE A 198 0.65 -7.41 10.62
N LEU A 199 0.61 -7.38 9.31
CA LEU A 199 0.35 -6.15 8.57
C LEU A 199 -0.50 -6.38 7.32
N LEU A 200 -1.27 -5.35 6.97
CA LEU A 200 -2.08 -5.30 5.76
C LEU A 200 -1.84 -3.98 5.02
N SER A 201 -1.80 -4.05 3.71
CA SER A 201 -1.77 -2.85 2.86
C SER A 201 -3.06 -2.03 3.06
N CYS A 202 -2.92 -0.71 3.10
CA CYS A 202 -4.07 0.21 3.21
C CYS A 202 -5.12 0.00 2.11
N ARG A 203 -4.73 -0.51 0.94
CA ARG A 203 -5.59 -0.79 -0.22
C ARG A 203 -6.70 -1.81 0.05
N ILE A 204 -6.52 -2.68 1.04
CA ILE A 204 -7.45 -3.78 1.32
C ILE A 204 -8.17 -3.64 2.66
N LEU A 205 -7.94 -2.57 3.39
CA LEU A 205 -8.61 -2.32 4.66
C LEU A 205 -10.13 -2.23 4.47
N GLY A 206 -10.87 -2.79 5.44
CA GLY A 206 -12.33 -2.86 5.39
C GLY A 206 -12.92 -3.94 4.47
N ARG A 207 -12.09 -4.82 3.89
CA ARG A 207 -12.50 -5.93 3.00
C ARG A 207 -12.52 -7.30 3.70
N LYS A 208 -12.37 -7.33 5.02
CA LYS A 208 -12.28 -8.54 5.85
C LYS A 208 -11.13 -9.49 5.48
N ALA A 209 -10.09 -8.96 4.83
CA ALA A 209 -8.91 -9.71 4.44
C ALA A 209 -8.13 -10.24 5.65
N GLU A 210 -8.12 -9.46 6.75
CA GLU A 210 -7.57 -9.85 8.05
C GLU A 210 -8.21 -11.14 8.58
N ASN A 211 -9.51 -11.27 8.44
CA ASN A 211 -10.23 -12.45 8.91
C ASN A 211 -9.86 -13.69 8.09
N ALA A 212 -9.75 -13.56 6.78
CA ALA A 212 -9.35 -14.67 5.91
C ALA A 212 -7.94 -15.15 6.23
N LEU A 213 -6.99 -14.21 6.40
CA LEU A 213 -5.60 -14.52 6.72
C LEU A 213 -5.47 -15.18 8.10
N MET A 214 -6.12 -14.63 9.13
CA MET A 214 -6.08 -15.19 10.49
C MET A 214 -6.81 -16.52 10.60
N SER A 215 -7.89 -16.73 9.86
CA SER A 215 -8.56 -18.04 9.79
C SER A 215 -7.64 -19.12 9.21
N TYR A 216 -6.89 -18.79 8.14
CA TYR A 216 -5.92 -19.71 7.56
C TYR A 216 -4.76 -19.99 8.53
N VAL A 217 -4.20 -18.98 9.17
CA VAL A 217 -3.13 -19.12 10.18
C VAL A 217 -3.60 -20.02 11.32
N SER A 218 -4.82 -19.81 11.82
CA SER A 218 -5.38 -20.63 12.89
C SER A 218 -5.55 -22.10 12.47
N SER A 219 -6.04 -22.35 11.26
CA SER A 219 -6.16 -23.71 10.72
C SER A 219 -4.81 -24.39 10.58
N PHE A 220 -3.82 -23.67 10.07
CA PHE A 220 -2.43 -24.15 9.96
C PHE A 220 -1.86 -24.55 11.33
N LEU A 221 -2.04 -23.73 12.36
CA LEU A 221 -1.54 -24.05 13.70
C LEU A 221 -2.24 -25.26 14.32
N LEU A 222 -3.53 -25.42 14.10
CA LEU A 222 -4.26 -26.60 14.55
C LEU A 222 -3.73 -27.89 13.89
N GLU A 223 -3.40 -27.84 12.61
CA GLU A 223 -2.78 -28.95 11.87
C GLU A 223 -1.36 -29.28 12.41
N GLN A 224 -0.63 -28.28 12.93
CA GLN A 224 0.66 -28.46 13.59
C GLN A 224 0.49 -28.94 15.08
N GLY A 225 -0.73 -29.17 15.54
CA GLY A 225 -1.03 -29.61 16.91
C GLY A 225 -0.96 -28.50 17.96
N SER A 226 -0.89 -27.24 17.55
CA SER A 226 -0.91 -26.09 18.46
C SER A 226 -2.33 -25.55 18.62
N SER A 227 -2.74 -25.32 19.85
CA SER A 227 -4.03 -24.69 20.20
C SER A 227 -3.88 -23.28 20.74
N LYS A 228 -2.65 -22.74 20.77
CA LYS A 228 -2.35 -21.43 21.36
C LYS A 228 -1.54 -20.58 20.38
N LEU A 229 -1.98 -19.34 20.21
CA LEU A 229 -1.29 -18.29 19.48
C LEU A 229 -1.26 -17.05 20.36
N VAL A 230 -0.08 -16.51 20.55
CA VAL A 230 0.14 -15.31 21.39
C VAL A 230 0.29 -14.10 20.45
N GLY A 231 -0.41 -13.01 20.77
CA GLY A 231 -0.19 -11.69 20.18
C GLY A 231 0.51 -10.79 21.18
N SER A 232 1.65 -10.24 20.84
CA SER A 232 2.39 -9.27 21.64
C SER A 232 2.01 -7.83 21.28
#